data_f085516a5afef96bdfff7a41c67c0fbe
#
_entry.id   f085516a5afef96bdfff7a41c67c0fbe
#
_cell.length_a   1.000
_cell.length_b   1.000
_cell.length_c   1.000
_cell.angle_alpha   90.00
_cell.angle_beta   90.00
_cell.angle_gamma   90.00
#
_symmetry.space_group_name_H-M   'P 1'
#
loop_
_entity.id
_entity.type
_entity.pdbx_description
1 polymer ?
#
loop_
_entity_poly.entity_id
_entity_poly.type
_entity_poly.pdbx_seq_one_letter_code
_entity_poly.pdbx_strand_id
1 'polypeptide(L)'
;MTEEILKVEHLDKYYGNWQALHDINFNLKKGEVLTLLGPSGSGKSTLLRTLNGLEDYQKGSIYFHDKKIDPTIKEWQLLRQKIGMVFQSYDLFPNLTVMENILLAPVKVQKRQEDEVRKQAEELLERVGMQDYENSYPRELSGGQKQRVAIVRAMAMNPKILLLDEITASLDPEMVRGVQEIIEHLSNRDHMTMIVVTHQINFAENIADEVLFLEDGRILEDTPGKDFFKNPQTARAREFLDSMDF
;
A
#
# COMPACT_ATOMS: atom_id res chain seq x y z
N MET A 1 2.05 -25.05 1.42
CA MET A 1 1.34 -24.15 0.49
C MET A 1 1.16 -22.83 1.21
N THR A 2 1.66 -21.73 0.67
CA THR A 2 1.48 -20.38 1.24
C THR A 2 0.02 -20.01 1.17
N GLU A 3 -0.53 -19.49 2.29
CA GLU A 3 -1.93 -19.08 2.43
C GLU A 3 -2.23 -17.90 1.50
N GLU A 4 -3.25 -18.01 0.64
CA GLU A 4 -3.76 -16.90 -0.17
C GLU A 4 -4.57 -15.97 0.74
N ILE A 5 -4.22 -14.69 0.77
CA ILE A 5 -4.85 -13.71 1.68
C ILE A 5 -5.81 -12.77 0.95
N LEU A 6 -5.52 -12.45 -0.30
CA LEU A 6 -6.37 -11.63 -1.16
C LEU A 6 -6.44 -12.25 -2.55
N LYS A 7 -7.65 -12.30 -3.12
CA LYS A 7 -7.89 -12.75 -4.48
C LYS A 7 -8.83 -11.80 -5.18
N VAL A 8 -8.51 -11.47 -6.42
CA VAL A 8 -9.31 -10.60 -7.29
C VAL A 8 -9.67 -11.36 -8.55
N GLU A 9 -10.95 -11.38 -8.89
CA GLU A 9 -11.47 -12.09 -10.06
C GLU A 9 -12.35 -11.17 -10.91
N HIS A 10 -12.00 -11.04 -12.19
CA HIS A 10 -12.77 -10.36 -13.23
C HIS A 10 -13.19 -8.93 -12.85
N LEU A 11 -12.29 -8.18 -12.17
CA LEU A 11 -12.62 -6.86 -11.65
C LEU A 11 -12.64 -5.81 -12.77
N ASP A 12 -13.81 -5.18 -12.95
CA ASP A 12 -14.02 -4.03 -13.84
C ASP A 12 -14.38 -2.79 -13.03
N LYS A 13 -13.68 -1.67 -13.31
CA LYS A 13 -13.98 -0.36 -12.73
C LYS A 13 -14.30 0.66 -13.81
N TYR A 14 -15.39 1.39 -13.62
CA TYR A 14 -15.83 2.47 -14.51
C TYR A 14 -15.96 3.79 -13.77
N TYR A 15 -15.61 4.88 -14.44
CA TYR A 15 -15.95 6.26 -14.11
C TYR A 15 -16.88 6.80 -15.21
N GLY A 16 -18.18 6.76 -14.97
CA GLY A 16 -19.17 7.05 -16.01
C GLY A 16 -19.04 6.07 -17.18
N ASN A 17 -18.74 6.57 -18.37
CA ASN A 17 -18.56 5.75 -19.58
C ASN A 17 -17.10 5.31 -19.81
N TRP A 18 -16.16 5.79 -19.01
CA TRP A 18 -14.74 5.43 -19.13
C TRP A 18 -14.42 4.24 -18.23
N GLN A 19 -13.88 3.19 -18.82
CA GLN A 19 -13.45 2.02 -18.08
C GLN A 19 -11.98 2.20 -17.66
N ALA A 20 -11.75 2.21 -16.35
CA ALA A 20 -10.44 2.44 -15.76
C ALA A 20 -9.68 1.15 -15.46
N LEU A 21 -10.41 0.06 -15.16
CA LEU A 21 -9.83 -1.27 -14.94
C LEU A 21 -10.62 -2.29 -15.76
N HIS A 22 -9.90 -3.19 -16.42
CA HIS A 22 -10.45 -4.16 -17.36
C HIS A 22 -10.07 -5.58 -16.96
N ASP A 23 -11.02 -6.36 -16.49
CA ASP A 23 -10.86 -7.80 -16.23
C ASP A 23 -9.62 -8.12 -15.37
N ILE A 24 -9.43 -7.38 -14.28
CA ILE A 24 -8.28 -7.55 -13.39
C ILE A 24 -8.41 -8.86 -12.61
N ASN A 25 -7.38 -9.69 -12.70
CA ASN A 25 -7.28 -10.99 -12.03
C ASN A 25 -5.90 -11.13 -11.43
N PHE A 26 -5.80 -11.40 -10.12
CA PHE A 26 -4.55 -11.75 -9.44
C PHE A 26 -4.81 -12.31 -8.05
N ASN A 27 -3.79 -12.94 -7.47
CA ASN A 27 -3.79 -13.44 -6.10
C ASN A 27 -2.62 -12.83 -5.33
N LEU A 28 -2.79 -12.61 -4.03
CA LEU A 28 -1.74 -12.18 -3.11
C LEU A 28 -1.62 -13.21 -1.98
N LYS A 29 -0.41 -13.70 -1.75
CA LYS A 29 -0.13 -14.65 -0.68
C LYS A 29 0.30 -13.92 0.58
N LYS A 30 0.07 -14.54 1.71
CA LYS A 30 0.49 -14.00 3.00
C LYS A 30 2.02 -13.90 3.08
N GLY A 31 2.51 -12.73 3.50
CA GLY A 31 3.94 -12.41 3.59
C GLY A 31 4.57 -12.01 2.25
N GLU A 32 3.79 -11.95 1.16
CA GLU A 32 4.24 -11.58 -0.17
C GLU A 32 4.18 -10.07 -0.38
N VAL A 33 5.15 -9.52 -1.10
CA VAL A 33 5.15 -8.16 -1.61
C VAL A 33 4.83 -8.17 -3.10
N LEU A 34 3.61 -7.74 -3.44
CA LEU A 34 3.15 -7.54 -4.80
C LEU A 34 3.43 -6.09 -5.21
N THR A 35 4.19 -5.90 -6.27
CA THR A 35 4.50 -4.55 -6.77
C THR A 35 3.71 -4.25 -8.04
N LEU A 36 3.00 -3.11 -8.06
CA LEU A 36 2.26 -2.63 -9.24
C LEU A 36 3.14 -1.63 -9.99
N LEU A 37 3.57 -1.98 -11.19
CA LEU A 37 4.35 -1.13 -12.09
C LEU A 37 3.54 -0.75 -13.34
N GLY A 38 3.97 0.30 -14.04
CA GLY A 38 3.36 0.76 -15.27
C GLY A 38 3.32 2.29 -15.38
N PRO A 39 2.99 2.83 -16.56
CA PRO A 39 2.98 4.27 -16.81
C PRO A 39 1.95 5.01 -15.96
N SER A 40 2.09 6.34 -15.84
CA SER A 40 1.09 7.18 -15.20
C SER A 40 -0.26 7.02 -15.91
N GLY A 41 -1.34 6.95 -15.10
CA GLY A 41 -2.69 6.75 -15.62
C GLY A 41 -3.05 5.30 -15.97
N SER A 42 -2.17 4.32 -15.76
CA SER A 42 -2.45 2.90 -16.08
C SER A 42 -3.48 2.23 -15.15
N GLY A 43 -3.94 2.91 -14.08
CA GLY A 43 -4.96 2.38 -13.16
C GLY A 43 -4.44 1.86 -11.81
N LYS A 44 -3.13 1.96 -11.51
CA LYS A 44 -2.52 1.44 -10.28
C LYS A 44 -3.18 1.95 -8.99
N SER A 45 -3.25 3.27 -8.81
CA SER A 45 -3.89 3.88 -7.62
C SER A 45 -5.39 3.61 -7.59
N THR A 46 -6.06 3.55 -8.76
CA THR A 46 -7.47 3.14 -8.84
C THR A 46 -7.64 1.70 -8.34
N LEU A 47 -6.76 0.78 -8.73
CA LEU A 47 -6.79 -0.60 -8.25
C LEU A 47 -6.60 -0.65 -6.72
N LEU A 48 -5.56 0.02 -6.18
CA LEU A 48 -5.34 0.06 -4.74
C LEU A 48 -6.57 0.58 -3.96
N ARG A 49 -7.15 1.68 -4.41
CA ARG A 49 -8.34 2.27 -3.78
C ARG A 49 -9.56 1.37 -3.88
N THR A 50 -9.69 0.63 -4.97
CA THR A 50 -10.77 -0.35 -5.14
C THR A 50 -10.59 -1.52 -4.16
N LEU A 51 -9.37 -2.02 -3.95
CA LEU A 51 -9.07 -3.09 -2.99
C LEU A 51 -9.39 -2.71 -1.54
N ASN A 52 -9.33 -1.43 -1.21
CA ASN A 52 -9.69 -0.91 0.12
C ASN A 52 -11.12 -0.36 0.20
N GLY A 53 -11.91 -0.49 -0.87
CA GLY A 53 -13.29 0.00 -0.94
C GLY A 53 -13.43 1.51 -0.83
N LEU A 54 -12.37 2.27 -1.17
CA LEU A 54 -12.42 3.73 -1.33
C LEU A 54 -12.99 4.11 -2.70
N GLU A 55 -12.90 3.20 -3.66
CA GLU A 55 -13.51 3.28 -4.98
C GLU A 55 -14.43 2.08 -5.18
N ASP A 56 -15.61 2.31 -5.76
CA ASP A 56 -16.52 1.26 -6.15
C ASP A 56 -16.02 0.51 -7.39
N TYR A 57 -16.41 -0.74 -7.55
CA TYR A 57 -16.25 -1.48 -8.79
C TYR A 57 -17.60 -1.99 -9.29
N GLN A 58 -17.73 -2.25 -10.60
CA GLN A 58 -19.03 -2.58 -11.20
C GLN A 58 -19.17 -4.05 -11.54
N LYS A 59 -18.05 -4.77 -11.75
CA LYS A 59 -18.05 -6.22 -11.99
C LYS A 59 -16.89 -6.89 -11.30
N GLY A 60 -16.98 -8.22 -11.17
CA GLY A 60 -15.95 -9.04 -10.56
C GLY A 60 -16.18 -9.30 -9.09
N SER A 61 -15.13 -9.76 -8.43
CA SER A 61 -15.18 -10.14 -7.03
C SER A 61 -13.83 -9.95 -6.35
N ILE A 62 -13.85 -9.50 -5.11
CA ILE A 62 -12.70 -9.45 -4.22
C ILE A 62 -12.95 -10.44 -3.08
N TYR A 63 -11.94 -11.25 -2.77
CA TYR A 63 -11.98 -12.21 -1.67
C TYR A 63 -10.86 -11.88 -0.69
N PHE A 64 -11.16 -11.95 0.60
CA PHE A 64 -10.21 -11.82 1.69
C PHE A 64 -10.30 -13.09 2.56
N HIS A 65 -9.22 -13.87 2.66
CA HIS A 65 -9.20 -15.20 3.27
C HIS A 65 -10.38 -16.06 2.79
N ASP A 66 -10.46 -16.37 1.51
CA ASP A 66 -11.50 -17.18 0.86
C ASP A 66 -12.95 -16.66 1.01
N LYS A 67 -13.16 -15.58 1.78
CA LYS A 67 -14.45 -14.94 1.93
C LYS A 67 -14.64 -13.86 0.88
N LYS A 68 -15.63 -14.01 0.00
CA LYS A 68 -16.05 -12.96 -0.91
C LYS A 68 -16.52 -11.74 -0.11
N ILE A 69 -15.99 -10.56 -0.46
CA ILE A 69 -16.40 -9.29 0.13
C ILE A 69 -17.69 -8.84 -0.54
N ASP A 70 -18.74 -8.67 0.26
CA ASP A 70 -19.94 -7.99 -0.18
C ASP A 70 -19.66 -6.47 -0.20
N PRO A 71 -19.85 -5.75 -1.33
CA PRO A 71 -19.51 -4.33 -1.45
C PRO A 71 -20.50 -3.43 -0.68
N THR A 72 -20.80 -3.75 0.57
CA THR A 72 -21.58 -2.92 1.49
C THR A 72 -20.68 -2.03 2.33
N ILE A 73 -21.19 -0.88 2.79
CA ILE A 73 -20.47 0.04 3.66
C ILE A 73 -19.94 -0.68 4.92
N LYS A 74 -20.75 -1.58 5.48
CA LYS A 74 -20.37 -2.33 6.69
C LYS A 74 -19.20 -3.28 6.47
N GLU A 75 -19.20 -4.06 5.40
CA GLU A 75 -18.14 -4.99 5.07
C GLU A 75 -16.83 -4.23 4.78
N TRP A 76 -16.91 -3.12 4.04
CA TRP A 76 -15.75 -2.25 3.81
C TRP A 76 -15.17 -1.63 5.09
N GLN A 77 -16.02 -1.23 6.04
CA GLN A 77 -15.54 -0.74 7.34
C GLN A 77 -14.80 -1.81 8.13
N LEU A 78 -15.22 -3.07 8.06
CA LEU A 78 -14.53 -4.19 8.70
C LEU A 78 -13.22 -4.52 7.97
N LEU A 79 -13.22 -4.50 6.64
CA LEU A 79 -12.05 -4.79 5.83
C LEU A 79 -10.96 -3.74 6.02
N ARG A 80 -11.28 -2.45 6.05
CA ARG A 80 -10.32 -1.35 6.31
C ARG A 80 -9.62 -1.43 7.67
N GLN A 81 -10.12 -2.22 8.60
CA GLN A 81 -9.40 -2.52 9.84
C GLN A 81 -8.32 -3.61 9.64
N LYS A 82 -8.37 -4.34 8.53
CA LYS A 82 -7.44 -5.42 8.17
C LYS A 82 -6.50 -5.06 7.03
N ILE A 83 -6.92 -4.13 6.18
CA ILE A 83 -6.14 -3.61 5.07
C ILE A 83 -5.80 -2.15 5.36
N GLY A 84 -4.56 -1.89 5.79
CA GLY A 84 -4.03 -0.55 5.97
C GLY A 84 -3.72 0.09 4.62
N MET A 85 -3.81 1.41 4.54
CA MET A 85 -3.39 2.16 3.35
C MET A 85 -2.60 3.41 3.74
N VAL A 86 -1.51 3.64 3.02
CA VAL A 86 -0.67 4.83 3.13
C VAL A 86 -0.70 5.54 1.78
N PHE A 87 -1.04 6.82 1.80
CA PHE A 87 -1.21 7.66 0.62
C PHE A 87 0.03 8.52 0.34
N GLN A 88 0.18 8.97 -0.88
CA GLN A 88 1.19 9.93 -1.30
C GLN A 88 1.10 11.25 -0.52
N SER A 89 -0.12 11.68 -0.16
CA SER A 89 -0.42 12.96 0.51
C SER A 89 -0.31 12.91 2.04
N TYR A 90 0.18 11.82 2.62
CA TYR A 90 0.30 11.56 4.08
C TYR A 90 -1.05 11.49 4.82
N ASP A 91 -2.00 12.36 4.53
CA ASP A 91 -3.36 12.49 5.07
C ASP A 91 -3.43 12.45 6.61
N LEU A 92 -2.46 13.12 7.27
CA LEU A 92 -2.47 13.30 8.70
C LEU A 92 -3.51 14.35 9.10
N PHE A 93 -4.18 14.12 10.23
CA PHE A 93 -5.10 15.10 10.81
C PHE A 93 -4.30 16.32 11.32
N PRO A 94 -4.44 17.50 10.74
CA PRO A 94 -3.54 18.64 10.99
C PRO A 94 -3.67 19.22 12.41
N ASN A 95 -4.81 19.01 13.05
CA ASN A 95 -5.13 19.52 14.38
C ASN A 95 -4.87 18.50 15.52
N LEU A 96 -4.32 17.34 15.18
CA LEU A 96 -3.93 16.29 16.12
C LEU A 96 -2.40 16.18 16.15
N THR A 97 -1.84 15.87 17.31
CA THR A 97 -0.42 15.53 17.44
C THR A 97 -0.11 14.22 16.71
N VAL A 98 1.16 13.87 16.60
CA VAL A 98 1.62 12.58 16.05
C VAL A 98 0.98 11.42 16.81
N MET A 99 1.08 11.43 18.15
CA MET A 99 0.51 10.38 18.98
C MET A 99 -1.01 10.29 18.82
N GLU A 100 -1.72 11.41 18.85
CA GLU A 100 -3.18 11.44 18.66
C GLU A 100 -3.60 10.93 17.26
N ASN A 101 -2.84 11.24 16.21
CA ASN A 101 -3.06 10.69 14.88
C ASN A 101 -2.98 9.15 14.86
N ILE A 102 -2.01 8.58 15.59
CA ILE A 102 -1.79 7.13 15.65
C ILE A 102 -2.86 6.45 16.49
N LEU A 103 -3.22 7.02 17.65
CA LEU A 103 -4.18 6.43 18.59
C LEU A 103 -5.63 6.46 18.09
N LEU A 104 -5.98 7.42 17.23
CA LEU A 104 -7.37 7.71 16.89
C LEU A 104 -8.14 6.48 16.40
N ALA A 105 -7.64 5.80 15.38
CA ALA A 105 -8.36 4.68 14.77
C ALA A 105 -8.36 3.41 15.66
N PRO A 106 -7.24 2.95 16.24
CA PRO A 106 -7.24 1.79 17.12
C PRO A 106 -8.18 1.96 18.33
N VAL A 107 -8.18 3.14 18.95
CA VAL A 107 -9.03 3.40 20.15
C VAL A 107 -10.49 3.60 19.74
N LYS A 108 -10.77 4.46 18.74
CA LYS A 108 -12.17 4.81 18.39
C LYS A 108 -12.88 3.75 17.57
N VAL A 109 -12.19 3.09 16.65
CA VAL A 109 -12.78 2.11 15.71
C VAL A 109 -12.65 0.68 16.23
N GLN A 110 -11.43 0.26 16.63
CA GLN A 110 -11.19 -1.09 17.14
C GLN A 110 -11.54 -1.26 18.63
N LYS A 111 -11.84 -0.16 19.32
CA LYS A 111 -12.18 -0.14 20.77
C LYS A 111 -11.08 -0.74 21.67
N ARG A 112 -9.81 -0.63 21.23
CA ARG A 112 -8.67 -1.06 22.04
C ARG A 112 -8.40 -0.09 23.17
N GLN A 113 -7.76 -0.60 24.24
CA GLN A 113 -7.37 0.23 25.38
C GLN A 113 -6.28 1.22 24.97
N GLU A 114 -6.44 2.48 25.35
CA GLU A 114 -5.53 3.56 24.94
C GLU A 114 -4.09 3.30 25.39
N ASP A 115 -3.89 2.86 26.64
CA ASP A 115 -2.55 2.60 27.17
C ASP A 115 -1.82 1.47 26.43
N GLU A 116 -2.55 0.44 25.97
CA GLU A 116 -1.99 -0.64 25.14
C GLU A 116 -1.56 -0.11 23.79
N VAL A 117 -2.42 0.68 23.13
CA VAL A 117 -2.13 1.24 21.81
C VAL A 117 -1.00 2.26 21.88
N ARG A 118 -0.92 3.04 22.97
CA ARG A 118 0.16 4.01 23.19
C ARG A 118 1.52 3.32 23.27
N LYS A 119 1.66 2.26 24.03
CA LYS A 119 2.90 1.47 24.09
C LYS A 119 3.31 0.94 22.71
N GLN A 120 2.35 0.39 21.97
CA GLN A 120 2.62 -0.05 20.60
C GLN A 120 3.04 1.11 19.70
N ALA A 121 2.40 2.27 19.83
CA ALA A 121 2.73 3.47 19.05
C ALA A 121 4.14 3.98 19.35
N GLU A 122 4.54 4.00 20.63
CA GLU A 122 5.90 4.36 21.07
C GLU A 122 6.95 3.45 20.46
N GLU A 123 6.75 2.12 20.51
CA GLU A 123 7.64 1.13 19.86
C GLU A 123 7.73 1.33 18.35
N LEU A 124 6.61 1.60 17.68
CA LEU A 124 6.58 1.85 16.24
C LEU A 124 7.26 3.17 15.89
N LEU A 125 7.09 4.23 16.67
CA LEU A 125 7.76 5.53 16.49
C LEU A 125 9.27 5.39 16.66
N GLU A 126 9.73 4.64 17.65
CA GLU A 126 11.14 4.35 17.86
C GLU A 126 11.76 3.62 16.64
N ARG A 127 11.07 2.61 16.11
CA ARG A 127 11.52 1.85 14.89
C ARG A 127 11.72 2.73 13.66
N VAL A 128 11.00 3.83 13.55
CA VAL A 128 11.12 4.76 12.41
C VAL A 128 11.87 6.05 12.76
N GLY A 129 12.46 6.14 13.97
CA GLY A 129 13.24 7.30 14.43
C GLY A 129 12.40 8.56 14.64
N MET A 130 11.17 8.39 15.14
CA MET A 130 10.22 9.47 15.37
C MET A 130 9.78 9.61 16.84
N GLN A 131 10.47 8.96 17.79
CA GLN A 131 10.14 8.96 19.22
C GLN A 131 10.10 10.36 19.85
N ASP A 132 10.95 11.28 19.39
CA ASP A 132 11.02 12.64 19.92
C ASP A 132 9.90 13.58 19.40
N TYR A 133 9.09 13.10 18.47
CA TYR A 133 8.07 13.89 17.76
C TYR A 133 6.63 13.54 18.16
N GLU A 134 6.42 12.73 19.19
CA GLU A 134 5.08 12.23 19.59
C GLU A 134 4.08 13.36 19.87
N ASN A 135 4.54 14.49 20.42
CA ASN A 135 3.74 15.65 20.77
C ASN A 135 3.73 16.74 19.68
N SER A 136 4.46 16.55 18.57
CA SER A 136 4.52 17.50 17.45
C SER A 136 3.24 17.44 16.61
N TYR A 137 2.87 18.56 16.00
CA TYR A 137 1.80 18.62 15.01
C TYR A 137 2.33 18.38 13.60
N PRO A 138 1.50 17.90 12.65
CA PRO A 138 1.94 17.67 11.27
C PRO A 138 2.61 18.88 10.59
N ARG A 139 2.20 20.11 10.92
CA ARG A 139 2.80 21.35 10.38
C ARG A 139 4.27 21.55 10.79
N GLU A 140 4.72 20.90 11.88
CA GLU A 140 6.06 21.01 12.44
C GLU A 140 7.01 19.94 11.86
N LEU A 141 6.49 19.04 11.02
CA LEU A 141 7.22 17.90 10.46
C LEU A 141 7.61 18.15 9.01
N SER A 142 8.77 17.62 8.61
CA SER A 142 9.17 17.51 7.21
C SER A 142 8.29 16.50 6.46
N GLY A 143 8.35 16.49 5.11
CA GLY A 143 7.62 15.54 4.28
C GLY A 143 7.93 14.07 4.64
N GLY A 144 9.20 13.73 4.77
CA GLY A 144 9.63 12.38 5.15
C GLY A 144 9.20 11.98 6.56
N GLN A 145 9.21 12.92 7.52
CA GLN A 145 8.69 12.70 8.87
C GLN A 145 7.17 12.44 8.86
N LYS A 146 6.40 13.22 8.09
CA LYS A 146 4.95 12.99 7.90
C LYS A 146 4.69 11.61 7.32
N GLN A 147 5.49 11.18 6.34
CA GLN A 147 5.34 9.87 5.72
C GLN A 147 5.62 8.74 6.71
N ARG A 148 6.68 8.85 7.51
CA ARG A 148 6.98 7.88 8.57
C ARG A 148 5.83 7.76 9.57
N VAL A 149 5.27 8.90 10.01
CA VAL A 149 4.08 8.92 10.90
C VAL A 149 2.86 8.29 10.23
N ALA A 150 2.63 8.52 8.92
CA ALA A 150 1.52 7.91 8.19
C ALA A 150 1.65 6.37 8.12
N ILE A 151 2.89 5.86 7.94
CA ILE A 151 3.18 4.42 7.99
C ILE A 151 2.90 3.88 9.40
N VAL A 152 3.41 4.53 10.46
CA VAL A 152 3.16 4.12 11.85
C VAL A 152 1.68 4.11 12.17
N ARG A 153 0.93 5.13 11.75
CA ARG A 153 -0.54 5.20 11.93
C ARG A 153 -1.24 4.01 11.27
N ALA A 154 -0.84 3.62 10.06
CA ALA A 154 -1.41 2.46 9.39
C ALA A 154 -1.04 1.16 10.12
N MET A 155 0.22 1.01 10.57
CA MET A 155 0.71 -0.16 11.30
C MET A 155 0.07 -0.33 12.69
N ALA A 156 -0.29 0.75 13.38
CA ALA A 156 -0.94 0.72 14.69
C ALA A 156 -2.31 0.00 14.67
N MET A 157 -2.94 -0.10 13.51
CA MET A 157 -4.17 -0.87 13.29
C MET A 157 -3.94 -2.39 13.25
N ASN A 158 -2.70 -2.87 13.30
CA ASN A 158 -2.33 -4.28 13.10
C ASN A 158 -2.90 -4.87 11.80
N PRO A 159 -2.65 -4.24 10.65
CA PRO A 159 -3.22 -4.68 9.39
C PRO A 159 -2.67 -6.05 8.98
N LYS A 160 -3.44 -6.77 8.16
CA LYS A 160 -3.01 -8.03 7.53
C LYS A 160 -2.38 -7.77 6.16
N ILE A 161 -2.77 -6.68 5.50
CA ILE A 161 -2.21 -6.21 4.23
C ILE A 161 -1.97 -4.71 4.38
N LEU A 162 -0.85 -4.23 3.84
CA LEU A 162 -0.53 -2.80 3.75
C LEU A 162 -0.47 -2.38 2.27
N LEU A 163 -1.30 -1.42 1.91
CA LEU A 163 -1.34 -0.81 0.58
C LEU A 163 -0.53 0.49 0.60
N LEU A 164 0.43 0.61 -0.31
CA LEU A 164 1.34 1.76 -0.40
C LEU A 164 1.19 2.43 -1.77
N ASP A 165 0.59 3.62 -1.80
CA ASP A 165 0.31 4.36 -3.04
C ASP A 165 1.33 5.49 -3.24
N GLU A 166 2.40 5.25 -4.00
CA GLU A 166 3.45 6.21 -4.39
C GLU A 166 4.03 7.01 -3.19
N ILE A 167 4.28 6.35 -2.08
CA ILE A 167 4.60 6.97 -0.78
C ILE A 167 5.91 7.78 -0.74
N THR A 168 6.71 7.74 -1.79
CA THR A 168 7.98 8.49 -1.92
C THR A 168 7.94 9.60 -2.96
N ALA A 169 6.86 9.71 -3.77
CA ALA A 169 6.81 10.61 -4.92
C ALA A 169 6.89 12.11 -4.57
N SER A 170 6.52 12.48 -3.34
CA SER A 170 6.51 13.89 -2.87
C SER A 170 7.70 14.21 -1.94
N LEU A 171 8.72 13.34 -1.89
CA LEU A 171 9.84 13.46 -0.97
C LEU A 171 11.13 13.87 -1.67
N ASP A 172 11.98 14.61 -0.96
CA ASP A 172 13.34 14.87 -1.39
C ASP A 172 14.18 13.57 -1.37
N PRO A 173 15.20 13.42 -2.23
CA PRO A 173 15.99 12.19 -2.36
C PRO A 173 16.57 11.65 -1.04
N GLU A 174 17.00 12.53 -0.13
CA GLU A 174 17.51 12.11 1.19
C GLU A 174 16.41 11.48 2.06
N MET A 175 15.17 11.95 1.95
CA MET A 175 14.04 11.44 2.71
C MET A 175 13.47 10.15 2.11
N VAL A 176 13.57 9.98 0.79
CA VAL A 176 13.14 8.77 0.07
C VAL A 176 13.78 7.54 0.68
N ARG A 177 15.11 7.55 0.83
CA ARG A 177 15.88 6.41 1.34
C ARG A 177 15.39 5.96 2.72
N GLY A 178 15.16 6.90 3.65
CA GLY A 178 14.72 6.55 5.00
C GLY A 178 13.31 5.96 5.05
N VAL A 179 12.43 6.28 4.08
CA VAL A 179 11.11 5.66 3.94
C VAL A 179 11.24 4.27 3.30
N GLN A 180 12.10 4.11 2.28
CA GLN A 180 12.37 2.81 1.65
C GLN A 180 12.94 1.80 2.66
N GLU A 181 13.91 2.18 3.48
CA GLU A 181 14.50 1.34 4.54
C GLU A 181 13.42 0.82 5.52
N ILE A 182 12.40 1.62 5.84
CA ILE A 182 11.28 1.18 6.66
C ILE A 182 10.48 0.09 5.94
N ILE A 183 10.15 0.27 4.67
CA ILE A 183 9.36 -0.71 3.90
C ILE A 183 10.17 -1.99 3.67
N GLU A 184 11.46 -1.88 3.36
CA GLU A 184 12.36 -3.04 3.26
C GLU A 184 12.41 -3.83 4.58
N HIS A 185 12.41 -3.14 5.72
CA HIS A 185 12.36 -3.81 7.03
C HIS A 185 11.02 -4.53 7.24
N LEU A 186 9.89 -3.90 6.90
CA LEU A 186 8.56 -4.51 6.97
C LEU A 186 8.46 -5.75 6.08
N SER A 187 9.05 -5.71 4.87
CA SER A 187 9.12 -6.84 3.95
C SER A 187 10.00 -7.96 4.51
N ASN A 188 11.28 -7.68 4.71
CA ASN A 188 12.31 -8.69 4.91
C ASN A 188 12.32 -9.31 6.31
N ARG A 189 11.94 -8.54 7.34
CA ARG A 189 11.97 -8.99 8.74
C ARG A 189 10.61 -9.29 9.32
N ASP A 190 9.63 -8.43 9.04
CA ASP A 190 8.29 -8.60 9.60
C ASP A 190 7.39 -9.46 8.71
N HIS A 191 7.86 -9.82 7.50
CA HIS A 191 7.10 -10.56 6.49
C HIS A 191 5.70 -9.99 6.28
N MET A 192 5.62 -8.65 6.24
CA MET A 192 4.37 -7.94 6.06
C MET A 192 3.86 -8.14 4.63
N THR A 193 2.60 -8.58 4.51
CA THR A 193 1.95 -8.66 3.20
C THR A 193 1.68 -7.27 2.67
N MET A 194 2.17 -6.94 1.49
CA MET A 194 2.05 -5.58 0.93
C MET A 194 1.66 -5.59 -0.54
N ILE A 195 0.94 -4.53 -0.95
CA ILE A 195 0.82 -4.13 -2.36
C ILE A 195 1.43 -2.75 -2.48
N VAL A 196 2.44 -2.60 -3.33
CA VAL A 196 3.25 -1.40 -3.44
C VAL A 196 3.14 -0.80 -4.83
N VAL A 197 2.72 0.45 -4.94
CA VAL A 197 2.84 1.26 -6.16
C VAL A 197 4.04 2.17 -6.02
N THR A 198 4.98 2.09 -6.95
CA THR A 198 6.17 2.94 -6.96
C THR A 198 6.66 3.19 -8.38
N HIS A 199 7.35 4.32 -8.58
CA HIS A 199 8.13 4.62 -9.79
C HIS A 199 9.64 4.40 -9.58
N GLN A 200 10.05 3.93 -8.41
CA GLN A 200 11.44 3.68 -8.04
C GLN A 200 11.81 2.24 -8.38
N ILE A 201 12.35 2.00 -9.58
CA ILE A 201 12.62 0.64 -10.09
C ILE A 201 13.58 -0.13 -9.19
N ASN A 202 14.70 0.47 -8.78
CA ASN A 202 15.68 -0.18 -7.89
C ASN A 202 15.06 -0.60 -6.54
N PHE A 203 14.15 0.23 -6.00
CA PHE A 203 13.44 -0.11 -4.77
C PHE A 203 12.46 -1.26 -5.01
N ALA A 204 11.69 -1.21 -6.11
CA ALA A 204 10.78 -2.29 -6.49
C ALA A 204 11.53 -3.63 -6.66
N GLU A 205 12.68 -3.63 -7.33
CA GLU A 205 13.51 -4.83 -7.53
C GLU A 205 13.98 -5.45 -6.20
N ASN A 206 14.29 -4.62 -5.20
CA ASN A 206 14.77 -5.08 -3.89
C ASN A 206 13.68 -5.74 -3.04
N ILE A 207 12.40 -5.39 -3.23
CA ILE A 207 11.32 -5.83 -2.34
C ILE A 207 10.29 -6.74 -3.01
N ALA A 208 10.16 -6.73 -4.35
CA ALA A 208 9.09 -7.43 -5.05
C ALA A 208 9.29 -8.95 -5.04
N ASP A 209 8.32 -9.68 -4.51
CA ASP A 209 8.17 -11.11 -4.74
C ASP A 209 7.48 -11.38 -6.08
N GLU A 210 6.46 -10.57 -6.40
CA GLU A 210 5.66 -10.63 -7.62
C GLU A 210 5.46 -9.22 -8.20
N VAL A 211 5.41 -9.10 -9.51
CA VAL A 211 5.16 -7.84 -10.21
C VAL A 211 3.96 -7.97 -11.13
N LEU A 212 2.99 -7.06 -10.97
CA LEU A 212 1.93 -6.83 -11.94
C LEU A 212 2.27 -5.58 -12.76
N PHE A 213 2.49 -5.75 -14.04
CA PHE A 213 2.68 -4.63 -14.96
C PHE A 213 1.35 -4.22 -15.57
N LEU A 214 0.90 -3.01 -15.23
CA LEU A 214 -0.38 -2.45 -15.68
C LEU A 214 -0.18 -1.42 -16.78
N GLU A 215 -0.99 -1.52 -17.84
CA GLU A 215 -1.16 -0.51 -18.86
C GLU A 215 -2.61 -0.45 -19.33
N ASP A 216 -3.13 0.74 -19.55
CA ASP A 216 -4.50 0.99 -19.99
C ASP A 216 -5.56 0.20 -19.20
N GLY A 217 -5.37 0.13 -17.88
CA GLY A 217 -6.27 -0.56 -16.97
C GLY A 217 -6.25 -2.10 -17.06
N ARG A 218 -5.23 -2.69 -17.69
CA ARG A 218 -5.06 -4.15 -17.85
C ARG A 218 -3.76 -4.62 -17.23
N ILE A 219 -3.75 -5.81 -16.68
CA ILE A 219 -2.52 -6.51 -16.33
C ILE A 219 -1.97 -7.10 -17.62
N LEU A 220 -0.84 -6.58 -18.10
CA LEU A 220 -0.15 -7.11 -19.27
C LEU A 220 0.85 -8.21 -18.90
N GLU A 221 1.36 -8.17 -17.67
CA GLU A 221 2.33 -9.14 -17.17
C GLU A 221 2.10 -9.38 -15.68
N ASP A 222 2.13 -10.65 -15.28
CA ASP A 222 2.07 -11.13 -13.91
C ASP A 222 3.23 -12.11 -13.76
N THR A 223 4.31 -11.68 -13.08
CA THR A 223 5.61 -12.37 -13.16
C THR A 223 6.36 -12.22 -11.84
N PRO A 224 7.06 -13.28 -11.36
CA PRO A 224 7.95 -13.17 -10.22
C PRO A 224 8.93 -12.01 -10.36
N GLY A 225 9.11 -11.22 -9.28
CA GLY A 225 9.93 -10.01 -9.31
C GLY A 225 11.32 -10.23 -9.89
N LYS A 226 11.99 -11.31 -9.48
CA LYS A 226 13.33 -11.67 -10.00
C LYS A 226 13.39 -11.86 -11.51
N ASP A 227 12.30 -12.31 -12.12
CA ASP A 227 12.22 -12.57 -13.54
C ASP A 227 11.81 -11.30 -14.28
N PHE A 228 10.86 -10.52 -13.74
CA PHE A 228 10.39 -9.28 -14.33
C PHE A 228 11.53 -8.29 -14.60
N PHE A 229 12.36 -7.99 -13.61
CA PHE A 229 13.43 -6.99 -13.75
C PHE A 229 14.59 -7.46 -14.64
N LYS A 230 14.81 -8.79 -14.78
CA LYS A 230 15.89 -9.33 -15.60
C LYS A 230 15.49 -9.61 -17.05
N ASN A 231 14.28 -10.11 -17.24
CA ASN A 231 13.80 -10.58 -18.54
C ASN A 231 12.28 -10.44 -18.64
N PRO A 232 11.74 -9.21 -18.71
CA PRO A 232 10.31 -8.98 -18.87
C PRO A 232 9.79 -9.67 -20.14
N GLN A 233 8.62 -10.30 -20.01
CA GLN A 233 8.05 -11.15 -21.06
C GLN A 233 7.48 -10.33 -22.22
N THR A 234 6.85 -9.19 -21.90
CA THR A 234 6.23 -8.32 -22.91
C THR A 234 7.21 -7.29 -23.46
N ALA A 235 7.08 -6.92 -24.74
CA ALA A 235 7.85 -5.83 -25.32
C ALA A 235 7.60 -4.51 -24.57
N ARG A 236 6.37 -4.30 -24.15
CA ARG A 236 5.96 -3.08 -23.47
C ARG A 236 6.56 -2.92 -22.08
N ALA A 237 6.67 -4.00 -21.31
CA ALA A 237 7.35 -3.98 -20.02
C ALA A 237 8.86 -3.68 -20.18
N ARG A 238 9.50 -4.22 -21.23
CA ARG A 238 10.90 -3.90 -21.57
C ARG A 238 11.08 -2.42 -21.89
N GLU A 239 10.27 -1.86 -22.79
CA GLU A 239 10.30 -0.44 -23.13
C GLU A 239 10.07 0.45 -21.88
N PHE A 240 9.20 0.03 -20.98
CA PHE A 240 8.95 0.75 -19.73
C PHE A 240 10.19 0.74 -18.82
N LEU A 241 10.83 -0.41 -18.60
CA LEU A 241 12.05 -0.51 -17.80
C LEU A 241 13.20 0.29 -18.43
N ASP A 242 13.43 0.14 -19.73
CA ASP A 242 14.46 0.87 -20.48
C ASP A 242 14.27 2.41 -20.36
N SER A 243 13.03 2.88 -20.27
CA SER A 243 12.72 4.31 -20.10
C SER A 243 12.98 4.85 -18.69
N MET A 244 13.14 3.97 -17.71
CA MET A 244 13.36 4.31 -16.30
C MET A 244 14.82 4.19 -15.86
N ASP A 245 15.67 3.52 -16.67
CA ASP A 245 17.12 3.42 -16.47
C ASP A 245 17.82 4.72 -16.94
N PHE A 246 17.77 5.79 -16.11
CA PHE A 246 18.58 6.99 -16.28
C PHE A 246 19.24 7.40 -14.97
#